data_f17728b74139248d963804b122b4185b
#
_entry.id   f17728b74139248d963804b122b4185b
#
_cell.length_a   1.000
_cell.length_b   1.000
_cell.length_c   1.000
_cell.angle_alpha   90.00
_cell.angle_beta   90.00
_cell.angle_gamma   90.00
#
_symmetry.space_group_name_H-M   'P 1'
#
loop_
_entity.id
_entity.type
_entity.pdbx_description
1 polymer ?
#
loop_
_entity_poly.entity_id
_entity_poly.type
_entity_poly.pdbx_seq_one_letter_code
_entity_poly.pdbx_strand_id
1 'polypeptide(L)'
;IAGTANIVNLLDLRPGRALKASAAASIAAGASGPAAAGLRDGIVAVSAVCMRGDLEGKTMLGDLGANAIGAALGYSLALAPGAFARWSCLSGVVALTLASEKRSFSKVIEETPILAWADRLGRR
;
A
#
# COMPACT_ATOMS: atom_id res chain seq x y z
N ILE A 1 -5.87 8.14 7.14
CA ILE A 1 -6.61 7.69 5.94
C ILE A 1 -6.10 8.44 4.72
N ALA A 2 -6.22 9.76 4.64
CA ALA A 2 -5.81 10.54 3.46
C ALA A 2 -4.32 10.34 3.11
N GLY A 3 -3.42 10.36 4.09
CA GLY A 3 -1.99 10.12 3.85
C GLY A 3 -1.71 8.74 3.28
N THR A 4 -2.42 7.72 3.75
CA THR A 4 -2.28 6.34 3.24
C THR A 4 -2.80 6.24 1.81
N ALA A 5 -3.93 6.88 1.51
CA ALA A 5 -4.48 6.97 0.15
C ALA A 5 -3.46 7.62 -0.80
N ASN A 6 -2.87 8.74 -0.40
CA ASN A 6 -1.83 9.42 -1.17
C ASN A 6 -0.59 8.54 -1.40
N ILE A 7 -0.12 7.82 -0.37
CA ILE A 7 1.04 6.92 -0.50
C ILE A 7 0.76 5.80 -1.51
N VAL A 8 -0.42 5.17 -1.43
CA VAL A 8 -0.79 4.10 -2.37
C VAL A 8 -0.88 4.65 -3.80
N ASN A 9 -1.43 5.85 -3.98
CA ASN A 9 -1.50 6.52 -5.28
C ASN A 9 -0.09 6.83 -5.84
N LEU A 10 0.83 7.31 -5.01
CA LEU A 10 2.22 7.54 -5.40
C LEU A 10 2.97 6.24 -5.76
N LEU A 11 2.54 5.09 -5.24
CA LEU A 11 3.09 3.78 -5.60
C LEU A 11 2.52 3.24 -6.91
N ASP A 12 1.34 3.70 -7.34
CA ASP A 12 0.65 3.24 -8.56
C ASP A 12 1.26 3.77 -9.87
N LEU A 13 2.51 4.17 -9.83
CA LEU A 13 3.27 4.65 -11.00
C LEU A 13 3.90 3.53 -11.81
N ARG A 14 3.87 2.30 -11.33
CA ARG A 14 4.42 1.11 -12.01
C ARG A 14 3.57 -0.12 -11.75
N PRO A 15 3.45 -1.02 -12.75
CA PRO A 15 2.62 -2.21 -12.68
C PRO A 15 2.87 -3.07 -11.43
N GLY A 16 1.82 -3.44 -10.73
CA GLY A 16 1.82 -4.33 -9.58
C GLY A 16 2.35 -3.72 -8.27
N ARG A 17 2.95 -2.53 -8.29
CA ARG A 17 3.62 -1.95 -7.12
C ARG A 17 2.64 -1.59 -6.02
N ALA A 18 1.61 -0.83 -6.34
CA ALA A 18 0.59 -0.40 -5.37
C ALA A 18 -0.14 -1.60 -4.76
N LEU A 19 -0.52 -2.58 -5.58
CA LEU A 19 -1.20 -3.81 -5.13
C LEU A 19 -0.32 -4.63 -4.19
N LYS A 20 0.95 -4.87 -4.54
CA LYS A 20 1.90 -5.60 -3.68
C LYS A 20 2.13 -4.89 -2.36
N ALA A 21 2.38 -3.58 -2.41
CA ALA A 21 2.63 -2.79 -1.21
C ALA A 21 1.41 -2.75 -0.28
N SER A 22 0.21 -2.57 -0.83
CA SER A 22 -1.02 -2.54 -0.05
C SER A 22 -1.35 -3.89 0.59
N ALA A 23 -1.20 -4.99 -0.15
CA ALA A 23 -1.38 -6.33 0.39
C ALA A 23 -0.37 -6.64 1.50
N ALA A 24 0.92 -6.37 1.27
CA ALA A 24 1.97 -6.59 2.26
C ALA A 24 1.76 -5.73 3.52
N ALA A 25 1.42 -4.45 3.36
CA ALA A 25 1.15 -3.54 4.47
C ALA A 25 -0.08 -3.98 5.28
N SER A 26 -1.16 -4.42 4.63
CA SER A 26 -2.36 -4.87 5.31
C SER A 26 -2.13 -6.17 6.10
N ILE A 27 -1.31 -7.09 5.57
CA ILE A 27 -0.92 -8.31 6.28
C ILE A 27 -0.01 -7.98 7.47
N ALA A 28 1.00 -7.12 7.27
CA ALA A 28 1.96 -6.74 8.30
C ALA A 28 1.29 -5.96 9.45
N ALA A 29 0.29 -5.14 9.16
CA ALA A 29 -0.48 -4.42 10.16
C ALA A 29 -1.31 -5.35 11.05
N GLY A 30 -1.58 -6.58 10.59
CA GLY A 30 -2.43 -7.52 11.30
C GLY A 30 -3.90 -7.09 11.32
N ALA A 31 -4.68 -7.79 12.14
CA ALA A 31 -6.09 -7.50 12.28
C ALA A 31 -6.47 -7.38 13.75
N SER A 32 -6.95 -6.22 14.13
CA SER A 32 -7.42 -5.92 15.49
C SER A 32 -8.94 -5.90 15.52
N GLY A 33 -9.52 -7.10 15.52
CA GLY A 33 -10.95 -7.31 15.51
C GLY A 33 -11.55 -7.55 14.11
N PRO A 34 -12.87 -7.90 14.06
CA PRO A 34 -13.52 -8.36 12.83
C PRO A 34 -13.52 -7.32 11.70
N ALA A 35 -13.67 -6.05 12.01
CA ALA A 35 -13.67 -4.98 11.01
C ALA A 35 -12.30 -4.81 10.34
N ALA A 36 -11.22 -4.82 11.12
CA ALA A 36 -9.86 -4.74 10.57
C ALA A 36 -9.50 -6.01 9.78
N ALA A 37 -9.97 -7.18 10.22
CA ALA A 37 -9.80 -8.43 9.49
C ALA A 37 -10.51 -8.37 8.13
N GLY A 38 -11.76 -7.93 8.08
CA GLY A 38 -12.50 -7.77 6.84
C GLY A 38 -11.82 -6.82 5.84
N LEU A 39 -11.28 -5.70 6.33
CA LEU A 39 -10.55 -4.77 5.49
C LEU A 39 -9.26 -5.38 4.93
N ARG A 40 -8.47 -6.05 5.78
CA ARG A 40 -7.26 -6.76 5.37
C ARG A 40 -7.57 -7.79 4.29
N ASP A 41 -8.56 -8.64 4.54
CA ASP A 41 -8.92 -9.72 3.63
C ASP A 41 -9.47 -9.15 2.30
N GLY A 42 -10.25 -8.07 2.36
CA GLY A 42 -10.71 -7.34 1.18
C GLY A 42 -9.56 -6.75 0.36
N ILE A 43 -8.59 -6.09 1.01
CA ILE A 43 -7.40 -5.55 0.33
C ILE A 43 -6.59 -6.66 -0.34
N VAL A 44 -6.36 -7.78 0.37
CA VAL A 44 -5.63 -8.92 -0.17
C VAL A 44 -6.38 -9.55 -1.34
N ALA A 45 -7.68 -9.75 -1.22
CA ALA A 45 -8.50 -10.32 -2.28
C ALA A 45 -8.51 -9.46 -3.55
N VAL A 46 -8.76 -8.15 -3.42
CA VAL A 46 -8.73 -7.22 -4.55
C VAL A 46 -7.34 -7.19 -5.18
N SER A 47 -6.28 -7.14 -4.36
CA SER A 47 -4.91 -7.17 -4.85
C SER A 47 -4.63 -8.45 -5.65
N ALA A 48 -5.06 -9.61 -5.17
CA ALA A 48 -4.86 -10.88 -5.85
C ALA A 48 -5.59 -10.94 -7.20
N VAL A 49 -6.84 -10.50 -7.24
CA VAL A 49 -7.66 -10.50 -8.47
C VAL A 49 -7.11 -9.54 -9.53
N CYS A 50 -6.73 -8.33 -9.12
CA CYS A 50 -6.25 -7.30 -10.05
C CYS A 50 -4.78 -7.51 -10.47
N MET A 51 -4.00 -8.26 -9.69
CA MET A 51 -2.55 -8.39 -9.86
C MET A 51 -2.12 -8.81 -11.25
N ARG A 52 -2.80 -9.80 -11.84
CA ARG A 52 -2.40 -10.33 -13.15
C ARG A 52 -2.52 -9.28 -14.26
N GLY A 53 -3.69 -8.62 -14.33
CA GLY A 53 -3.93 -7.61 -15.35
C GLY A 53 -2.99 -6.42 -15.20
N ASP A 54 -2.72 -6.03 -13.98
CA ASP A 54 -1.84 -4.91 -13.67
C ASP A 54 -0.37 -5.23 -13.98
N LEU A 55 0.13 -6.42 -13.64
CA LEU A 55 1.49 -6.87 -13.96
C LEU A 55 1.74 -7.01 -15.47
N GLU A 56 0.70 -7.37 -16.23
CA GLU A 56 0.75 -7.46 -17.68
C GLU A 56 0.60 -6.08 -18.37
N GLY A 57 0.41 -5.01 -17.57
CA GLY A 57 0.19 -3.65 -18.08
C GLY A 57 -1.12 -3.46 -18.85
N LYS A 58 -2.06 -4.39 -18.70
CA LYS A 58 -3.39 -4.33 -19.37
C LYS A 58 -4.38 -3.49 -18.59
N THR A 59 -4.20 -3.40 -17.28
CA THR A 59 -5.00 -2.60 -16.36
C THR A 59 -4.08 -1.89 -15.39
N MET A 60 -4.60 -0.87 -14.72
CA MET A 60 -3.97 -0.23 -13.58
C MET A 60 -5.05 0.17 -12.58
N LEU A 61 -4.68 0.34 -11.33
CA LEU A 61 -5.62 0.82 -10.32
C LEU A 61 -6.16 2.21 -10.64
N GLY A 62 -5.27 3.09 -11.08
CA GLY A 62 -5.57 4.49 -11.29
C GLY A 62 -5.92 5.21 -9.98
N ASP A 63 -6.15 6.50 -10.06
CA ASP A 63 -6.43 7.34 -8.89
C ASP A 63 -7.59 6.82 -8.05
N LEU A 64 -8.66 6.36 -8.67
CA LEU A 64 -9.84 5.87 -7.98
C LEU A 64 -9.52 4.59 -7.17
N GLY A 65 -8.91 3.61 -7.80
CA GLY A 65 -8.58 2.33 -7.16
C GLY A 65 -7.50 2.49 -6.09
N ALA A 66 -6.45 3.23 -6.39
CA ALA A 66 -5.35 3.49 -5.46
C ALA A 66 -5.83 4.23 -4.20
N ASN A 67 -6.65 5.27 -4.37
CA ASN A 67 -7.23 6.01 -3.26
C ASN A 67 -8.21 5.14 -2.45
N ALA A 68 -9.02 4.32 -3.08
CA ALA A 68 -9.95 3.42 -2.39
C ALA A 68 -9.22 2.38 -1.52
N ILE A 69 -8.22 1.69 -2.08
CA ILE A 69 -7.40 0.71 -1.35
C ILE A 69 -6.61 1.41 -0.25
N GLY A 70 -6.00 2.57 -0.54
CA GLY A 70 -5.24 3.33 0.44
C GLY A 70 -6.09 3.87 1.58
N ALA A 71 -7.33 4.28 1.32
CA ALA A 71 -8.28 4.69 2.36
C ALA A 71 -8.69 3.50 3.24
N ALA A 72 -8.99 2.33 2.65
CA ALA A 72 -9.29 1.11 3.38
C ALA A 72 -8.12 0.66 4.27
N LEU A 73 -6.89 0.70 3.75
CA LEU A 73 -5.68 0.42 4.51
C LEU A 73 -5.51 1.41 5.67
N GLY A 74 -5.66 2.71 5.41
CA GLY A 74 -5.55 3.75 6.43
C GLY A 74 -6.60 3.61 7.53
N TYR A 75 -7.82 3.21 7.18
CA TYR A 75 -8.85 2.92 8.16
C TYR A 75 -8.52 1.68 8.99
N SER A 76 -8.01 0.62 8.36
CA SER A 76 -7.53 -0.57 9.08
C SER A 76 -6.44 -0.22 10.10
N LEU A 77 -5.48 0.62 9.73
CA LEU A 77 -4.43 1.11 10.64
C LEU A 77 -5.00 1.95 11.79
N ALA A 78 -6.05 2.74 11.55
CA ALA A 78 -6.73 3.51 12.59
C ALA A 78 -7.47 2.65 13.61
N LEU A 79 -7.80 1.40 13.27
CA LEU A 79 -8.38 0.41 14.17
C LEU A 79 -7.34 -0.32 15.03
N ALA A 80 -6.05 -0.02 14.87
CA ALA A 80 -4.97 -0.64 15.66
C ALA A 80 -5.22 -0.48 17.17
N PRO A 81 -4.91 -1.54 17.97
CA PRO A 81 -5.19 -1.53 19.41
C PRO A 81 -4.24 -0.59 20.14
N GLY A 82 -4.82 0.22 21.02
CA GLY A 82 -4.07 1.13 21.87
C GLY A 82 -3.58 2.41 21.18
N ALA A 83 -3.37 3.43 21.98
CA ALA A 83 -2.93 4.74 21.49
C ALA A 83 -1.52 4.68 20.87
N PHE A 84 -0.61 3.92 21.48
CA PHE A 84 0.76 3.80 20.98
C PHE A 84 0.82 3.24 19.56
N ALA A 85 0.08 2.16 19.27
CA ALA A 85 0.05 1.57 17.94
C ALA A 85 -0.51 2.56 16.89
N ARG A 86 -1.60 3.26 17.22
CA ARG A 86 -2.19 4.28 16.35
C ARG A 86 -1.26 5.45 16.07
N TRP A 87 -0.57 5.96 17.10
CA TRP A 87 0.40 7.03 16.95
C TRP A 87 1.61 6.59 16.13
N SER A 88 2.08 5.35 16.32
CA SER A 88 3.18 4.79 15.51
C SER A 88 2.79 4.67 14.03
N CYS A 89 1.58 4.18 13.73
CA CYS A 89 1.08 4.13 12.37
C CYS A 89 0.96 5.53 11.75
N LEU A 90 0.42 6.49 12.49
CA LEU A 90 0.31 7.88 12.02
C LEU A 90 1.69 8.48 11.74
N SER A 91 2.63 8.32 12.67
CA SER A 91 3.99 8.84 12.50
C SER A 91 4.69 8.21 11.29
N GLY A 92 4.49 6.91 11.05
CA GLY A 92 5.00 6.21 9.87
C GLY A 92 4.42 6.79 8.57
N VAL A 93 3.11 7.00 8.50
CA VAL A 93 2.45 7.60 7.34
C VAL A 93 2.95 9.02 7.09
N VAL A 94 3.06 9.85 8.14
CA VAL A 94 3.59 11.22 8.03
C VAL A 94 5.04 11.20 7.55
N ALA A 95 5.88 10.35 8.12
CA ALA A 95 7.29 10.23 7.73
C ALA A 95 7.45 9.81 6.26
N LEU A 96 6.65 8.84 5.80
CA LEU A 96 6.66 8.40 4.39
C LEU A 96 6.17 9.52 3.45
N THR A 97 5.13 10.25 3.84
CA THR A 97 4.63 11.38 3.05
C THR A 97 5.71 12.46 2.91
N LEU A 98 6.34 12.86 4.01
CA LEU A 98 7.42 13.86 3.98
C LEU A 98 8.66 13.37 3.22
N ALA A 99 8.97 12.08 3.31
CA ALA A 99 10.06 11.48 2.55
C ALA A 99 9.78 11.50 1.04
N SER A 100 8.51 11.27 0.64
CA SER A 100 8.11 11.29 -0.77
C SER A 100 8.22 12.67 -1.43
N GLU A 101 8.12 13.74 -0.65
CA GLU A 101 8.33 15.10 -1.13
C GLU A 101 9.81 15.39 -1.44
N LYS A 102 10.72 14.76 -0.71
CA LYS A 102 12.17 14.94 -0.89
C LYS A 102 12.78 13.99 -1.91
N ARG A 103 12.27 12.76 -2.00
CA ARG A 103 12.73 11.72 -2.92
C ARG A 103 11.55 10.93 -3.46
N SER A 104 11.50 10.75 -4.77
CA SER A 104 10.50 9.89 -5.40
C SER A 104 10.63 8.45 -4.89
N PHE A 105 9.52 7.83 -4.49
CA PHE A 105 9.48 6.40 -4.12
C PHE A 105 10.09 5.50 -5.20
N SER A 106 9.86 5.81 -6.47
CA SER A 106 10.45 5.06 -7.58
C SER A 106 11.97 5.03 -7.53
N LYS A 107 12.60 6.17 -7.24
CA LYS A 107 14.06 6.26 -7.14
C LYS A 107 14.59 5.46 -5.94
N VAL A 108 13.97 5.58 -4.78
CA VAL A 108 14.36 4.83 -3.58
C VAL A 108 14.22 3.31 -3.79
N ILE A 109 13.14 2.89 -4.43
CA ILE A 109 12.91 1.47 -4.73
C ILE A 109 13.96 0.94 -5.71
N GLU A 110 14.30 1.71 -6.74
CA GLU A 110 15.31 1.33 -7.76
C GLU A 110 16.73 1.27 -7.18
N GLU A 111 17.08 2.17 -6.27
CA GLU A 111 18.38 2.22 -5.59
C GLU A 111 18.55 1.12 -4.52
N THR A 112 17.46 0.51 -4.04
CA THR A 112 17.50 -0.53 -3.00
C THR A 112 17.34 -1.92 -3.62
N PRO A 113 18.38 -2.79 -3.65
CA PRO A 113 18.36 -4.06 -4.39
C PRO A 113 17.19 -4.99 -4.04
N ILE A 114 16.85 -5.10 -2.75
CA ILE A 114 15.76 -5.96 -2.27
C ILE A 114 14.40 -5.42 -2.75
N LEU A 115 14.19 -4.11 -2.64
CA LEU A 115 12.97 -3.46 -3.08
C LEU A 115 12.83 -3.51 -4.61
N ALA A 116 13.93 -3.31 -5.34
CA ALA A 116 13.98 -3.41 -6.78
C ALA A 116 13.68 -4.83 -7.27
N TRP A 117 14.14 -5.84 -6.56
CA TRP A 117 13.81 -7.23 -6.84
C TRP A 117 12.32 -7.50 -6.63
N ALA A 118 11.78 -7.13 -5.47
CA ALA A 118 10.36 -7.30 -5.16
C ALA A 118 9.43 -6.53 -6.12
N ASP A 119 9.86 -5.33 -6.53
CA ASP A 119 9.13 -4.50 -7.50
C ASP A 119 9.06 -5.16 -8.89
N ARG A 120 10.14 -5.81 -9.33
CA ARG A 120 10.20 -6.53 -10.62
C ARG A 120 9.52 -7.88 -10.63
N LEU A 121 9.22 -8.44 -9.46
CA LEU A 121 8.65 -9.78 -9.34
C LEU A 121 7.30 -9.86 -10.08
N GLY A 122 7.19 -10.78 -11.06
CA GLY A 122 5.95 -11.01 -11.83
C GLY A 122 5.70 -10.02 -12.97
N ARG A 123 6.52 -8.98 -13.17
CA ARG A 123 6.43 -8.16 -14.37
C ARG A 123 6.91 -8.94 -15.60
N ARG A 124 6.17 -8.83 -16.68
CA ARG A 124 6.52 -9.35 -18.01
C ARG A 124 6.79 -8.21 -18.97
#